data_8f94b4dc4eeef9862b2cf763dc2ac138
#
_entry.id   8f94b4dc4eeef9862b2cf763dc2ac138
#
_cell.length_a   1.000
_cell.length_b   1.000
_cell.length_c   1.000
_cell.angle_alpha   90.00
_cell.angle_beta   90.00
_cell.angle_gamma   90.00
#
_symmetry.space_group_name_H-M   'P 1'
#
loop_
_entity.id
_entity.type
_entity.pdbx_description
1 polymer ?
#
loop_
_entity_poly.entity_id
_entity_poly.type
_entity_poly.pdbx_seq_one_letter_code
_entity_poly.pdbx_strand_id
1 'polypeptide(L)'
;MSRRISGAAGWVVLVVAAIGVLFPVYYAVVGSVMGPRDLASYPPSLLPHSLHLDNLRDVFTVIPLGRQYLNSVLQAGLITLSQLVTSVLAAYAFAFLPFRWRAGVFAIFLTTLMVPWEAIILPNYLLISGWGLADTLPGLVLPFLVNAFGVFLLRQSFLQFPRELRDAARVDGCSHLRFLWRILLPLQKPALAATAVYVFLSAWNQYFWPLLITSTPTMQTLQIGITQLRDAEAADPGLILAGVTLSVLPTLALVIFGQRFIVRGLVAGSSR
;
A
#
# COMPACT_ATOMS: atom_id res chain seq x y z
N MET A 1 1.53 -38.93 4.54
CA MET A 1 0.18 -39.03 5.16
C MET A 1 -0.34 -37.61 5.38
N SER A 2 -0.97 -37.00 4.41
CA SER A 2 -1.65 -35.69 4.57
C SER A 2 -2.99 -35.97 5.24
N ARG A 3 -3.13 -35.58 6.52
CA ARG A 3 -4.43 -35.49 7.19
C ARG A 3 -5.31 -34.52 6.36
N ARG A 4 -6.25 -35.05 5.62
CA ARG A 4 -7.42 -34.29 5.20
C ARG A 4 -8.11 -33.84 6.49
N ILE A 5 -7.91 -32.59 6.89
CA ILE A 5 -8.77 -31.93 7.87
C ILE A 5 -10.17 -32.14 7.32
N SER A 6 -11.06 -32.77 8.09
CA SER A 6 -12.44 -32.96 7.63
C SER A 6 -13.00 -31.64 7.20
N GLY A 7 -13.57 -31.55 5.99
CA GLY A 7 -13.92 -30.26 5.37
C GLY A 7 -14.68 -29.30 6.29
N ALA A 8 -15.53 -29.84 7.20
CA ALA A 8 -16.27 -29.05 8.18
C ALA A 8 -15.36 -28.35 9.21
N ALA A 9 -14.37 -29.04 9.80
CA ALA A 9 -13.45 -28.43 10.76
C ALA A 9 -12.59 -27.33 10.12
N GLY A 10 -12.14 -27.53 8.86
CA GLY A 10 -11.42 -26.50 8.10
C GLY A 10 -12.26 -25.25 7.85
N TRP A 11 -13.53 -25.43 7.49
CA TRP A 11 -14.45 -24.31 7.30
C TRP A 11 -14.72 -23.55 8.61
N VAL A 12 -14.89 -24.23 9.73
CA VAL A 12 -15.08 -23.59 11.05
C VAL A 12 -13.87 -22.73 11.40
N VAL A 13 -12.64 -23.25 11.24
CA VAL A 13 -11.42 -22.49 11.52
C VAL A 13 -11.32 -21.25 10.62
N LEU A 14 -11.63 -21.39 9.33
CA LEU A 14 -11.60 -20.25 8.38
C LEU A 14 -12.64 -19.19 8.75
N VAL A 15 -13.85 -19.58 9.11
CA VAL A 15 -14.91 -18.64 9.52
C VAL A 15 -14.54 -17.92 10.81
N VAL A 16 -14.05 -18.64 11.82
CA VAL A 16 -13.61 -18.04 13.09
C VAL A 16 -12.44 -17.05 12.84
N ALA A 17 -11.46 -17.45 12.04
CA ALA A 17 -10.36 -16.58 11.68
C ALA A 17 -10.85 -15.33 10.91
N ALA A 18 -11.77 -15.49 9.95
CA ALA A 18 -12.35 -14.39 9.21
C ALA A 18 -13.12 -13.41 10.12
N ILE A 19 -13.93 -13.93 11.05
CA ILE A 19 -14.63 -13.11 12.05
C ILE A 19 -13.62 -12.32 12.90
N GLY A 20 -12.57 -12.99 13.41
CA GLY A 20 -11.53 -12.34 14.23
C GLY A 20 -10.80 -11.21 13.50
N VAL A 21 -10.48 -11.41 12.20
CA VAL A 21 -9.81 -10.41 11.38
C VAL A 21 -10.75 -9.25 11.00
N LEU A 22 -12.02 -9.55 10.72
CA LEU A 22 -12.99 -8.53 10.30
C LEU A 22 -13.60 -7.76 11.46
N PHE A 23 -13.57 -8.32 12.68
CA PHE A 23 -14.18 -7.69 13.86
C PHE A 23 -13.68 -6.28 14.17
N PRO A 24 -12.35 -5.97 14.15
CA PRO A 24 -11.89 -4.60 14.37
C PRO A 24 -12.40 -3.62 13.32
N VAL A 25 -12.48 -4.04 12.05
CA VAL A 25 -13.00 -3.22 10.95
C VAL A 25 -14.51 -3.00 11.13
N TYR A 26 -15.25 -4.05 11.46
CA TYR A 26 -16.67 -3.97 11.80
C TYR A 26 -16.90 -2.98 12.94
N TYR A 27 -16.15 -3.13 14.05
CA TYR A 27 -16.31 -2.28 15.22
C TYR A 27 -15.93 -0.82 14.95
N ALA A 28 -14.94 -0.57 14.12
CA ALA A 28 -14.61 0.79 13.68
C ALA A 28 -15.76 1.43 12.91
N VAL A 29 -16.34 0.70 11.92
CA VAL A 29 -17.45 1.19 11.11
C VAL A 29 -18.71 1.39 11.95
N VAL A 30 -19.07 0.44 12.78
CA VAL A 30 -20.28 0.53 13.61
C VAL A 30 -20.09 1.59 14.71
N GLY A 31 -18.93 1.61 15.38
CA GLY A 31 -18.62 2.60 16.40
C GLY A 31 -18.54 4.04 15.87
N SER A 32 -18.21 4.23 14.59
CA SER A 32 -18.21 5.56 13.95
C SER A 32 -19.61 6.23 13.94
N VAL A 33 -20.66 5.44 14.07
CA VAL A 33 -22.06 5.92 14.11
C VAL A 33 -22.73 5.67 15.47
N MET A 34 -21.99 5.24 16.47
CA MET A 34 -22.46 5.08 17.86
C MET A 34 -22.38 6.40 18.63
N GLY A 35 -23.32 6.57 19.57
CA GLY A 35 -23.28 7.65 20.53
C GLY A 35 -22.33 7.39 21.71
N PRO A 36 -21.96 8.44 22.49
CA PRO A 36 -21.05 8.31 23.64
C PRO A 36 -21.51 7.29 24.67
N ARG A 37 -22.81 7.12 24.86
CA ARG A 37 -23.37 6.13 25.80
C ARG A 37 -23.11 4.69 25.36
N ASP A 38 -23.21 4.40 24.05
CA ASP A 38 -22.97 3.08 23.51
C ASP A 38 -21.48 2.72 23.61
N LEU A 39 -20.61 3.68 23.30
CA LEU A 39 -19.16 3.51 23.33
C LEU A 39 -18.60 3.40 24.75
N ALA A 40 -19.27 4.02 25.73
CA ALA A 40 -18.91 3.94 27.16
C ALA A 40 -19.58 2.77 27.90
N SER A 41 -20.43 1.99 27.23
CA SER A 41 -21.18 0.90 27.88
C SER A 41 -20.27 -0.28 28.28
N TYR A 42 -20.63 -0.93 29.39
CA TYR A 42 -20.00 -2.18 29.80
C TYR A 42 -21.08 -3.25 30.07
N PRO A 43 -21.11 -4.39 29.36
CA PRO A 43 -20.19 -4.77 28.28
C PRO A 43 -20.31 -3.85 27.03
N PRO A 44 -19.27 -3.80 26.16
CA PRO A 44 -19.29 -2.96 24.99
C PRO A 44 -20.46 -3.26 24.06
N SER A 45 -21.19 -2.24 23.62
CA SER A 45 -22.25 -2.40 22.64
C SER A 45 -21.69 -2.82 21.30
N LEU A 46 -22.28 -3.84 20.69
CA LEU A 46 -21.90 -4.30 19.34
C LEU A 46 -22.75 -3.68 18.24
N LEU A 47 -23.89 -3.07 18.59
CA LEU A 47 -24.81 -2.42 17.67
C LEU A 47 -25.20 -1.06 18.24
N PRO A 48 -25.41 -0.03 17.39
CA PRO A 48 -25.84 1.27 17.85
C PRO A 48 -27.30 1.23 18.31
N HIS A 49 -27.62 1.82 19.46
CA HIS A 49 -29.00 2.04 19.91
C HIS A 49 -29.62 3.24 19.18
N SER A 50 -28.77 4.20 18.75
CA SER A 50 -29.16 5.36 17.95
C SER A 50 -28.03 5.71 16.99
N LEU A 51 -28.38 6.15 15.78
CA LEU A 51 -27.39 6.53 14.77
C LEU A 51 -26.94 7.98 14.99
N HIS A 52 -25.64 8.15 15.24
CA HIS A 52 -24.97 9.44 15.37
C HIS A 52 -24.06 9.69 14.15
N LEU A 53 -24.66 10.17 13.06
CA LEU A 53 -23.92 10.49 11.83
C LEU A 53 -23.06 11.75 11.97
N ASP A 54 -23.29 12.54 13.02
CA ASP A 54 -22.51 13.73 13.32
C ASP A 54 -21.03 13.41 13.51
N ASN A 55 -20.68 12.26 14.11
CA ASN A 55 -19.28 11.83 14.24
C ASN A 55 -18.52 11.88 12.91
N LEU A 56 -19.14 11.40 11.81
CA LEU A 56 -18.52 11.42 10.48
C LEU A 56 -18.37 12.83 9.90
N ARG A 57 -19.27 13.76 10.27
CA ARG A 57 -19.21 15.15 9.84
C ARG A 57 -18.18 15.93 10.66
N ASP A 58 -18.16 15.72 11.95
CA ASP A 58 -17.36 16.50 12.90
C ASP A 58 -15.85 16.25 12.74
N VAL A 59 -15.44 15.07 12.24
CA VAL A 59 -14.06 14.81 11.85
C VAL A 59 -13.52 15.88 10.89
N PHE A 60 -14.34 16.35 9.94
CA PHE A 60 -13.94 17.37 8.96
C PHE A 60 -13.83 18.77 9.56
N THR A 61 -14.40 19.00 10.75
CA THR A 61 -14.33 20.28 11.45
C THR A 61 -13.17 20.34 12.42
N VAL A 62 -12.77 19.19 13.02
CA VAL A 62 -11.70 19.07 14.00
C VAL A 62 -10.33 19.06 13.33
N ILE A 63 -10.20 18.37 12.20
CA ILE A 63 -8.97 18.31 11.41
C ILE A 63 -9.28 18.65 9.94
N PRO A 64 -8.30 19.15 9.16
CA PRO A 64 -8.47 19.39 7.72
C PRO A 64 -8.45 18.07 6.93
N LEU A 65 -9.34 17.14 7.30
CA LEU A 65 -9.37 15.74 6.82
C LEU A 65 -9.36 15.67 5.30
N GLY A 66 -10.17 16.49 4.63
CA GLY A 66 -10.24 16.48 3.16
C GLY A 66 -8.90 16.80 2.49
N ARG A 67 -8.14 17.74 3.07
CA ARG A 67 -6.81 18.09 2.57
C ARG A 67 -5.79 16.99 2.87
N GLN A 68 -5.80 16.44 4.07
CA GLN A 68 -4.94 15.34 4.50
C GLN A 68 -5.19 14.07 3.67
N TYR A 69 -6.47 13.82 3.35
CA TYR A 69 -6.86 12.73 2.46
C TYR A 69 -6.29 12.92 1.05
N LEU A 70 -6.43 14.12 0.48
CA LEU A 70 -5.86 14.46 -0.82
C LEU A 70 -4.34 14.30 -0.82
N ASN A 71 -3.63 14.78 0.23
CA ASN A 71 -2.19 14.63 0.36
C ASN A 71 -1.78 13.15 0.39
N SER A 72 -2.50 12.30 1.14
CA SER A 72 -2.24 10.86 1.18
C SER A 72 -2.46 10.18 -0.17
N VAL A 73 -3.53 10.54 -0.90
CA VAL A 73 -3.79 10.02 -2.25
C VAL A 73 -2.69 10.45 -3.22
N LEU A 74 -2.29 11.73 -3.19
CA LEU A 74 -1.23 12.24 -4.05
C LEU A 74 0.12 11.61 -3.71
N GLN A 75 0.48 11.52 -2.43
CA GLN A 75 1.71 10.86 -1.98
C GLN A 75 1.73 9.41 -2.43
N ALA A 76 0.74 8.61 -2.05
CA ALA A 76 0.69 7.19 -2.37
C ALA A 76 0.60 6.94 -3.89
N GLY A 77 -0.16 7.77 -4.61
CA GLY A 77 -0.28 7.70 -6.07
C GLY A 77 1.03 8.00 -6.80
N LEU A 78 1.71 9.08 -6.42
CA LEU A 78 2.99 9.48 -7.03
C LEU A 78 4.10 8.48 -6.72
N ILE A 79 4.20 7.99 -5.49
CA ILE A 79 5.15 6.94 -5.11
C ILE A 79 4.86 5.67 -5.91
N THR A 80 3.60 5.25 -6.01
CA THR A 80 3.22 4.06 -6.77
C THR A 80 3.56 4.16 -8.23
N LEU A 81 3.22 5.28 -8.86
CA LEU A 81 3.53 5.52 -10.28
C LEU A 81 5.03 5.50 -10.52
N SER A 82 5.79 6.23 -9.73
CA SER A 82 7.25 6.30 -9.83
C SER A 82 7.91 4.95 -9.64
N GLN A 83 7.54 4.23 -8.56
CA GLN A 83 8.10 2.90 -8.30
C GLN A 83 7.72 1.88 -9.36
N LEU A 84 6.51 1.94 -9.94
CA LEU A 84 6.13 1.06 -11.05
C LEU A 84 6.99 1.34 -12.28
N VAL A 85 7.15 2.59 -12.67
CA VAL A 85 7.96 2.96 -13.83
C VAL A 85 9.40 2.53 -13.66
N THR A 86 10.01 2.90 -12.53
CA THR A 86 11.41 2.57 -12.24
C THR A 86 11.62 1.05 -12.11
N SER A 87 10.68 0.35 -11.45
CA SER A 87 10.75 -1.11 -11.29
C SER A 87 10.56 -1.86 -12.62
N VAL A 88 9.66 -1.41 -13.48
CA VAL A 88 9.46 -2.01 -14.82
C VAL A 88 10.73 -1.89 -15.64
N LEU A 89 11.33 -0.71 -15.71
CA LEU A 89 12.53 -0.47 -16.51
C LEU A 89 13.74 -1.24 -15.96
N ALA A 90 13.95 -1.21 -14.65
CA ALA A 90 15.04 -1.93 -14.02
C ALA A 90 14.84 -3.47 -14.10
N ALA A 91 13.64 -3.98 -13.83
CA ALA A 91 13.32 -5.40 -13.95
C ALA A 91 13.51 -5.89 -15.39
N TYR A 92 13.11 -5.10 -16.38
CA TYR A 92 13.33 -5.40 -17.80
C TYR A 92 14.83 -5.51 -18.11
N ALA A 93 15.61 -4.54 -17.68
CA ALA A 93 17.05 -4.56 -17.88
C ALA A 93 17.69 -5.80 -17.23
N PHE A 94 17.34 -6.10 -15.98
CA PHE A 94 17.85 -7.25 -15.25
C PHE A 94 17.32 -8.60 -15.75
N ALA A 95 16.21 -8.66 -16.46
CA ALA A 95 15.67 -9.91 -17.00
C ALA A 95 16.16 -10.20 -18.41
N PHE A 96 16.19 -9.20 -19.30
CA PHE A 96 16.31 -9.40 -20.74
C PHE A 96 17.54 -8.79 -21.40
N LEU A 97 18.16 -7.74 -20.81
CA LEU A 97 19.32 -7.13 -21.45
C LEU A 97 20.61 -7.85 -21.04
N PRO A 98 21.50 -8.18 -22.01
CA PRO A 98 22.82 -8.69 -21.70
C PRO A 98 23.75 -7.53 -21.34
N PHE A 99 24.21 -7.46 -20.11
CA PHE A 99 25.28 -6.55 -19.71
C PHE A 99 26.22 -7.20 -18.68
N ARG A 100 27.48 -6.70 -18.69
CA ARG A 100 28.52 -7.21 -17.81
C ARG A 100 28.12 -6.97 -16.35
N TRP A 101 28.37 -7.93 -15.46
CA TRP A 101 28.09 -7.84 -14.04
C TRP A 101 26.59 -7.80 -13.65
N ARG A 102 25.67 -8.10 -14.56
CA ARG A 102 24.20 -8.08 -14.31
C ARG A 102 23.82 -8.73 -12.98
N ALA A 103 24.36 -9.93 -12.69
CA ALA A 103 24.05 -10.66 -11.47
C ALA A 103 24.63 -9.96 -10.23
N GLY A 104 25.85 -9.44 -10.31
CA GLY A 104 26.50 -8.71 -9.23
C GLY A 104 25.78 -7.39 -8.92
N VAL A 105 25.47 -6.60 -9.94
CA VAL A 105 24.72 -5.35 -9.78
C VAL A 105 23.34 -5.62 -9.17
N PHE A 106 22.64 -6.65 -9.63
CA PHE A 106 21.36 -7.04 -9.05
C PHE A 106 21.49 -7.49 -7.60
N ALA A 107 22.54 -8.26 -7.26
CA ALA A 107 22.81 -8.68 -5.89
C ALA A 107 23.07 -7.48 -4.97
N ILE A 108 23.93 -6.53 -5.39
CA ILE A 108 24.17 -5.28 -4.66
C ILE A 108 22.86 -4.49 -4.49
N PHE A 109 22.04 -4.39 -5.55
CA PHE A 109 20.76 -3.72 -5.47
C PHE A 109 19.81 -4.38 -4.44
N LEU A 110 19.83 -5.71 -4.34
CA LEU A 110 19.03 -6.42 -3.33
C LEU A 110 19.54 -6.20 -1.90
N THR A 111 20.83 -5.92 -1.69
CA THR A 111 21.34 -5.62 -0.33
C THR A 111 20.70 -4.36 0.25
N THR A 112 20.19 -3.43 -0.57
CA THR A 112 19.47 -2.26 -0.09
C THR A 112 18.17 -2.62 0.66
N LEU A 113 17.58 -3.80 0.39
CA LEU A 113 16.43 -4.30 1.15
C LEU A 113 16.77 -4.72 2.59
N MET A 114 18.04 -4.95 2.89
CA MET A 114 18.50 -5.32 4.23
C MET A 114 18.71 -4.10 5.13
N VAL A 115 18.73 -2.90 4.54
CA VAL A 115 18.89 -1.66 5.29
C VAL A 115 17.52 -1.27 5.85
N PRO A 116 17.33 -1.27 7.17
CA PRO A 116 16.06 -0.84 7.76
C PRO A 116 15.83 0.64 7.48
N TRP A 117 14.60 0.99 7.12
CA TRP A 117 14.22 2.37 6.81
C TRP A 117 14.52 3.32 7.96
N GLU A 118 14.35 2.87 9.19
CA GLU A 118 14.57 3.63 10.42
C GLU A 118 16.03 4.10 10.55
N ALA A 119 16.97 3.33 10.01
CA ALA A 119 18.41 3.70 10.04
C ALA A 119 18.73 4.87 9.11
N ILE A 120 17.96 5.04 8.03
CA ILE A 120 18.22 6.08 7.00
C ILE A 120 17.24 7.25 7.07
N ILE A 121 16.27 7.22 7.99
CA ILE A 121 15.24 8.27 8.09
C ILE A 121 15.85 9.64 8.41
N LEU A 122 16.78 9.72 9.35
CA LEU A 122 17.43 10.97 9.74
C LEU A 122 18.32 11.56 8.64
N PRO A 123 19.22 10.80 7.99
CA PRO A 123 19.93 11.28 6.82
C PRO A 123 19.02 11.81 5.70
N ASN A 124 17.92 11.11 5.40
CA ASN A 124 16.94 11.58 4.40
C ASN A 124 16.25 12.88 4.85
N TYR A 125 15.90 12.99 6.11
CA TYR A 125 15.30 14.22 6.66
C TYR A 125 16.24 15.42 6.49
N LEU A 126 17.50 15.27 6.87
CA LEU A 126 18.51 16.34 6.74
C LEU A 126 18.73 16.73 5.28
N LEU A 127 18.77 15.75 4.38
CA LEU A 127 18.93 15.99 2.94
C LEU A 127 17.73 16.76 2.37
N ILE A 128 16.52 16.27 2.57
CA ILE A 128 15.29 16.87 2.03
C ILE A 128 15.06 18.27 2.63
N SER A 129 15.29 18.43 3.94
CA SER A 129 15.18 19.73 4.62
C SER A 129 16.25 20.70 4.15
N GLY A 130 17.48 20.22 3.91
CA GLY A 130 18.58 21.01 3.34
C GLY A 130 18.29 21.52 1.93
N TRP A 131 17.44 20.84 1.18
CA TRP A 131 16.96 21.30 -0.14
C TRP A 131 15.76 22.25 -0.04
N GLY A 132 15.29 22.58 1.16
CA GLY A 132 14.11 23.44 1.37
C GLY A 132 12.80 22.77 0.99
N LEU A 133 12.75 21.43 0.95
CA LEU A 133 11.57 20.66 0.57
C LEU A 133 10.78 20.12 1.78
N ALA A 134 11.14 20.49 3.01
CA ALA A 134 10.31 20.23 4.17
C ALA A 134 8.94 20.88 3.99
N ASP A 135 7.91 20.24 4.53
CA ASP A 135 6.51 20.69 4.46
C ASP A 135 5.98 20.87 3.04
N THR A 136 6.44 20.02 2.11
CA THR A 136 6.01 20.03 0.69
C THR A 136 5.67 18.62 0.19
N LEU A 137 4.85 18.54 -0.86
CA LEU A 137 4.54 17.25 -1.52
C LEU A 137 5.78 16.58 -2.13
N PRO A 138 6.72 17.28 -2.80
CA PRO A 138 8.00 16.67 -3.20
C PRO A 138 8.78 16.08 -2.01
N GLY A 139 8.83 16.75 -0.87
CA GLY A 139 9.48 16.24 0.34
C GLY A 139 8.87 14.94 0.84
N LEU A 140 7.54 14.77 0.72
CA LEU A 140 6.86 13.52 1.05
C LEU A 140 7.20 12.36 0.10
N VAL A 141 7.50 12.64 -1.18
CA VAL A 141 7.56 11.63 -2.24
C VAL A 141 8.99 11.23 -2.62
N LEU A 142 9.93 12.20 -2.68
CA LEU A 142 11.27 12.01 -3.25
C LEU A 142 12.06 10.83 -2.68
N PRO A 143 12.10 10.57 -1.36
CA PRO A 143 12.85 9.44 -0.81
C PRO A 143 12.35 8.06 -1.27
N PHE A 144 11.14 7.99 -1.82
CA PHE A 144 10.45 6.74 -2.15
C PHE A 144 10.28 6.50 -3.66
N LEU A 145 10.94 7.27 -4.52
CA LEU A 145 10.77 7.15 -5.97
C LEU A 145 11.24 5.81 -6.54
N VAL A 146 12.14 5.13 -5.86
CA VAL A 146 12.71 3.84 -6.27
C VAL A 146 12.65 2.86 -5.10
N ASN A 147 12.32 1.60 -5.40
CA ASN A 147 12.31 0.54 -4.40
C ASN A 147 12.80 -0.78 -5.00
N ALA A 148 13.74 -1.43 -4.31
CA ALA A 148 14.32 -2.67 -4.77
C ALA A 148 13.32 -3.85 -4.75
N PHE A 149 12.34 -3.85 -3.87
CA PHE A 149 11.34 -4.91 -3.76
C PHE A 149 10.46 -4.99 -5.01
N GLY A 150 9.98 -3.84 -5.52
CA GLY A 150 9.21 -3.79 -6.78
C GLY A 150 10.02 -4.31 -7.97
N VAL A 151 11.30 -3.94 -8.06
CA VAL A 151 12.21 -4.45 -9.10
C VAL A 151 12.38 -5.96 -8.99
N PHE A 152 12.57 -6.47 -7.76
CA PHE A 152 12.70 -7.90 -7.51
C PHE A 152 11.44 -8.67 -7.95
N LEU A 153 10.26 -8.25 -7.52
CA LEU A 153 9.00 -8.91 -7.86
C LEU A 153 8.77 -8.96 -9.37
N LEU A 154 8.90 -7.81 -10.05
CA LEU A 154 8.68 -7.74 -11.48
C LEU A 154 9.75 -8.51 -12.26
N ARG A 155 11.02 -8.49 -11.83
CA ARG A 155 12.05 -9.31 -12.45
C ARG A 155 11.74 -10.79 -12.35
N GLN A 156 11.29 -11.29 -11.19
CA GLN A 156 10.91 -12.71 -11.05
C GLN A 156 9.77 -13.09 -11.99
N SER A 157 8.77 -12.22 -12.12
CA SER A 157 7.66 -12.42 -13.06
C SER A 157 8.14 -12.38 -14.53
N PHE A 158 9.02 -11.46 -14.89
CA PHE A 158 9.56 -11.33 -16.24
C PHE A 158 10.46 -12.50 -16.65
N LEU A 159 11.18 -13.10 -15.70
CA LEU A 159 11.97 -14.30 -15.95
C LEU A 159 11.12 -15.54 -16.26
N GLN A 160 9.86 -15.55 -15.84
CA GLN A 160 8.90 -16.63 -16.14
C GLN A 160 8.19 -16.43 -17.49
N PHE A 161 8.47 -15.32 -18.19
CA PHE A 161 7.88 -15.04 -19.50
C PHE A 161 8.33 -16.08 -20.54
N PRO A 162 7.41 -16.64 -21.36
CA PRO A 162 7.73 -17.67 -22.37
C PRO A 162 8.80 -17.19 -23.35
N ARG A 163 9.83 -18.01 -23.52
CA ARG A 163 10.97 -17.70 -24.43
C ARG A 163 10.52 -17.63 -25.87
N GLU A 164 9.58 -18.49 -26.25
CA GLU A 164 9.01 -18.60 -27.59
C GLU A 164 8.41 -17.28 -28.05
N LEU A 165 7.63 -16.63 -27.19
CA LEU A 165 7.02 -15.32 -27.50
C LEU A 165 8.06 -14.21 -27.66
N ARG A 166 9.11 -14.26 -26.83
CA ARG A 166 10.21 -13.29 -26.94
C ARG A 166 11.01 -13.50 -28.24
N ASP A 167 11.29 -14.75 -28.59
CA ASP A 167 12.11 -15.07 -29.75
C ASP A 167 11.31 -14.80 -31.05
N ALA A 168 10.01 -15.07 -31.06
CA ALA A 168 9.12 -14.67 -32.17
C ALA A 168 9.12 -13.14 -32.37
N ALA A 169 8.97 -12.37 -31.28
CA ALA A 169 9.03 -10.91 -31.36
C ALA A 169 10.37 -10.39 -31.93
N ARG A 170 11.48 -11.08 -31.66
CA ARG A 170 12.80 -10.75 -32.21
C ARG A 170 12.87 -11.03 -33.71
N VAL A 171 12.33 -12.16 -34.16
CA VAL A 171 12.25 -12.53 -35.59
C VAL A 171 11.42 -11.48 -36.34
N ASP A 172 10.33 -11.00 -35.74
CA ASP A 172 9.48 -9.93 -36.27
C ASP A 172 10.13 -8.53 -36.24
N GLY A 173 11.41 -8.41 -35.83
CA GLY A 173 12.13 -7.12 -35.76
C GLY A 173 11.63 -6.18 -34.68
N CYS A 174 10.97 -6.70 -33.64
CA CYS A 174 10.43 -5.89 -32.56
C CYS A 174 11.56 -5.30 -31.68
N SER A 175 11.61 -3.97 -31.58
CA SER A 175 12.59 -3.30 -30.71
C SER A 175 12.31 -3.54 -29.22
N HIS A 176 13.31 -3.42 -28.35
CA HIS A 176 13.21 -3.63 -26.91
C HIS A 176 12.05 -2.85 -26.25
N LEU A 177 11.92 -1.56 -26.57
CA LEU A 177 10.83 -0.74 -26.02
C LEU A 177 9.47 -1.15 -26.54
N ARG A 178 9.37 -1.53 -27.83
CA ARG A 178 8.12 -2.01 -28.43
C ARG A 178 7.72 -3.35 -27.78
N PHE A 179 8.67 -4.26 -27.58
CA PHE A 179 8.45 -5.54 -26.88
C PHE A 179 7.95 -5.29 -25.45
N LEU A 180 8.62 -4.41 -24.70
CA LEU A 180 8.23 -4.06 -23.33
C LEU A 180 6.79 -3.58 -23.27
N TRP A 181 6.44 -2.53 -24.03
CA TRP A 181 5.15 -1.85 -23.90
C TRP A 181 3.99 -2.61 -24.56
N ARG A 182 4.22 -3.28 -25.70
CA ARG A 182 3.15 -3.91 -26.49
C ARG A 182 2.96 -5.39 -26.23
N ILE A 183 3.96 -6.08 -25.71
CA ILE A 183 3.90 -7.52 -25.51
C ILE A 183 4.05 -7.89 -24.04
N LEU A 184 5.17 -7.51 -23.41
CA LEU A 184 5.48 -7.95 -22.06
C LEU A 184 4.50 -7.37 -21.02
N LEU A 185 4.35 -6.05 -20.93
CA LEU A 185 3.49 -5.42 -19.91
C LEU A 185 2.02 -5.82 -20.02
N PRO A 186 1.40 -5.90 -21.21
CA PRO A 186 0.03 -6.40 -21.34
C PRO A 186 -0.18 -7.83 -20.83
N LEU A 187 0.82 -8.70 -21.03
CA LEU A 187 0.76 -10.09 -20.57
C LEU A 187 1.13 -10.23 -19.07
N GLN A 188 1.85 -9.26 -18.52
CA GLN A 188 2.25 -9.21 -17.12
C GLN A 188 1.37 -8.29 -16.25
N LYS A 189 0.17 -7.93 -16.74
CA LYS A 189 -0.79 -7.10 -15.97
C LYS A 189 -1.05 -7.60 -14.54
N PRO A 190 -1.19 -8.92 -14.27
CA PRO A 190 -1.40 -9.38 -12.89
C PRO A 190 -0.24 -9.06 -11.95
N ALA A 191 1.01 -9.23 -12.40
CA ALA A 191 2.20 -8.92 -11.61
C ALA A 191 2.35 -7.41 -11.38
N LEU A 192 2.08 -6.61 -12.42
CA LEU A 192 2.07 -5.14 -12.31
C LEU A 192 1.02 -4.66 -11.31
N ALA A 193 -0.20 -5.20 -11.39
CA ALA A 193 -1.28 -4.83 -10.49
C ALA A 193 -0.98 -5.25 -9.04
N ALA A 194 -0.43 -6.44 -8.82
CA ALA A 194 -0.01 -6.89 -7.49
C ALA A 194 1.08 -5.98 -6.91
N THR A 195 2.08 -5.62 -7.70
CA THR A 195 3.14 -4.67 -7.30
C THR A 195 2.55 -3.29 -7.00
N ALA A 196 1.63 -2.78 -7.84
CA ALA A 196 0.97 -1.50 -7.64
C ALA A 196 0.19 -1.45 -6.33
N VAL A 197 -0.61 -2.49 -6.05
CA VAL A 197 -1.39 -2.59 -4.80
C VAL A 197 -0.46 -2.61 -3.59
N TYR A 198 0.61 -3.41 -3.63
CA TYR A 198 1.57 -3.47 -2.55
C TYR A 198 2.23 -2.11 -2.27
N VAL A 199 2.74 -1.45 -3.32
CA VAL A 199 3.40 -0.15 -3.19
C VAL A 199 2.43 0.92 -2.68
N PHE A 200 1.21 0.95 -3.23
CA PHE A 200 0.20 1.91 -2.79
C PHE A 200 -0.14 1.73 -1.32
N LEU A 201 -0.40 0.50 -0.87
CA LEU A 201 -0.71 0.22 0.53
C LEU A 201 0.46 0.57 1.46
N SER A 202 1.69 0.29 1.04
CA SER A 202 2.89 0.65 1.80
C SER A 202 3.02 2.17 1.94
N ALA A 203 2.80 2.92 0.86
CA ALA A 203 2.86 4.38 0.87
C ALA A 203 1.67 5.02 1.60
N TRP A 204 0.45 4.46 1.45
CA TRP A 204 -0.76 4.91 2.14
C TRP A 204 -0.64 4.82 3.66
N ASN A 205 0.00 3.75 4.15
CA ASN A 205 0.16 3.51 5.59
C ASN A 205 1.43 4.17 6.18
N GLN A 206 2.15 4.99 5.42
CA GLN A 206 3.31 5.72 5.96
C GLN A 206 2.87 6.71 7.04
N TYR A 207 3.56 6.65 8.18
CA TYR A 207 3.32 7.53 9.32
C TYR A 207 4.59 8.32 9.70
N PHE A 208 5.69 7.63 9.98
CA PHE A 208 6.90 8.27 10.54
C PHE A 208 7.54 9.30 9.61
N TRP A 209 7.61 9.02 8.31
CA TRP A 209 8.19 9.98 7.37
C TRP A 209 7.34 11.24 7.23
N PRO A 210 6.04 11.16 6.94
CA PRO A 210 5.19 12.33 6.94
C PRO A 210 5.23 13.11 8.25
N LEU A 211 5.24 12.43 9.41
CA LEU A 211 5.32 13.07 10.72
C LEU A 211 6.58 13.93 10.89
N LEU A 212 7.71 13.47 10.35
CA LEU A 212 8.99 14.18 10.45
C LEU A 212 9.08 15.35 9.47
N ILE A 213 8.59 15.17 8.24
CA ILE A 213 8.86 16.11 7.14
C ILE A 213 7.78 17.18 6.99
N THR A 214 6.59 17.00 7.58
CA THR A 214 5.50 17.99 7.53
C THR A 214 5.26 18.64 8.87
N SER A 215 5.04 19.95 8.86
CA SER A 215 4.78 20.75 10.07
C SER A 215 3.40 21.40 10.06
N THR A 216 2.85 21.72 8.88
CA THR A 216 1.53 22.36 8.78
C THR A 216 0.40 21.33 8.66
N PRO A 217 -0.74 21.52 9.36
CA PRO A 217 -1.88 20.60 9.29
C PRO A 217 -2.39 20.37 7.86
N THR A 218 -2.21 21.37 6.98
CA THR A 218 -2.64 21.30 5.58
C THR A 218 -1.70 20.50 4.66
N MET A 219 -0.46 20.22 5.09
CA MET A 219 0.49 19.38 4.37
C MET A 219 0.60 17.96 4.95
N GLN A 220 0.12 17.77 6.16
CA GLN A 220 0.08 16.46 6.79
C GLN A 220 -0.75 15.44 5.99
N THR A 221 -0.45 14.17 6.20
CA THR A 221 -1.18 13.05 5.64
C THR A 221 -2.30 12.59 6.57
N LEU A 222 -3.20 11.79 6.04
CA LEU A 222 -4.36 11.25 6.76
C LEU A 222 -3.93 10.46 8.02
N GLN A 223 -2.84 9.69 7.95
CA GLN A 223 -2.36 8.90 9.08
C GLN A 223 -1.98 9.78 10.29
N ILE A 224 -1.41 10.96 10.03
CA ILE A 224 -1.10 11.94 11.07
C ILE A 224 -2.40 12.56 11.60
N GLY A 225 -3.30 12.96 10.70
CA GLY A 225 -4.58 13.57 11.09
C GLY A 225 -5.39 12.67 12.03
N ILE A 226 -5.42 11.36 11.80
CA ILE A 226 -6.13 10.44 12.69
C ILE A 226 -5.48 10.36 14.07
N THR A 227 -4.15 10.40 14.16
CA THR A 227 -3.50 10.44 15.49
C THR A 227 -3.80 11.74 16.23
N GLN A 228 -3.93 12.87 15.54
CA GLN A 228 -4.33 14.14 16.15
C GLN A 228 -5.75 14.11 16.75
N LEU A 229 -6.66 13.31 16.21
CA LEU A 229 -7.99 13.11 16.81
C LEU A 229 -7.91 12.44 18.19
N ARG A 230 -6.86 11.68 18.48
CA ARG A 230 -6.62 11.05 19.80
C ARG A 230 -6.05 12.03 20.81
N ASP A 231 -5.28 13.01 20.34
CA ASP A 231 -4.56 13.98 21.18
C ASP A 231 -5.43 15.21 21.44
N ALA A 232 -6.59 15.34 20.80
CA ALA A 232 -7.54 16.41 21.08
C ALA A 232 -8.04 16.31 22.54
N GLU A 233 -8.12 17.44 23.24
CA GLU A 233 -8.45 17.53 24.69
C GLU A 233 -9.77 16.87 25.11
N ALA A 234 -10.65 16.56 24.15
CA ALA A 234 -11.88 15.81 24.36
C ALA A 234 -11.93 14.63 23.38
N ALA A 235 -10.99 13.67 23.52
CA ALA A 235 -10.94 12.49 22.65
C ALA A 235 -12.29 11.73 22.69
N ASP A 236 -13.21 12.11 21.81
CA ASP A 236 -14.46 11.37 21.59
C ASP A 236 -14.16 10.07 20.83
N PRO A 237 -14.38 8.90 21.43
CA PRO A 237 -14.16 7.62 20.77
C PRO A 237 -14.93 7.49 19.46
N GLY A 238 -16.13 8.09 19.34
CA GLY A 238 -16.92 8.10 18.11
C GLY A 238 -16.23 8.85 16.98
N LEU A 239 -15.64 10.00 17.30
CA LEU A 239 -14.87 10.81 16.35
C LEU A 239 -13.61 10.08 15.88
N ILE A 240 -12.88 9.43 16.81
CA ILE A 240 -11.69 8.63 16.45
C ILE A 240 -12.08 7.47 15.53
N LEU A 241 -13.15 6.72 15.87
CA LEU A 241 -13.62 5.60 15.06
C LEU A 241 -14.14 6.07 13.70
N ALA A 242 -14.74 7.26 13.60
CA ALA A 242 -15.12 7.88 12.34
C ALA A 242 -13.89 8.19 11.47
N GLY A 243 -12.85 8.80 12.03
CA GLY A 243 -11.58 9.05 11.34
C GLY A 243 -10.92 7.76 10.84
N VAL A 244 -10.83 6.73 11.70
CA VAL A 244 -10.32 5.40 11.35
C VAL A 244 -11.13 4.78 10.23
N THR A 245 -12.46 4.82 10.31
CA THR A 245 -13.36 4.29 9.27
C THR A 245 -13.08 4.94 7.92
N LEU A 246 -13.01 6.26 7.87
CA LEU A 246 -12.70 7.00 6.66
C LEU A 246 -11.32 6.66 6.09
N SER A 247 -10.33 6.39 6.95
CA SER A 247 -8.98 6.03 6.51
C SER A 247 -8.87 4.62 5.94
N VAL A 248 -9.71 3.70 6.38
CA VAL A 248 -9.71 2.31 5.92
C VAL A 248 -10.42 2.15 4.57
N LEU A 249 -11.31 3.07 4.19
CA LEU A 249 -12.09 2.98 2.95
C LEU A 249 -11.24 2.77 1.68
N PRO A 250 -10.15 3.52 1.41
CA PRO A 250 -9.33 3.28 0.22
C PRO A 250 -8.63 1.94 0.25
N THR A 251 -8.18 1.52 1.43
CA THR A 251 -7.55 0.21 1.62
C THR A 251 -8.53 -0.92 1.32
N LEU A 252 -9.76 -0.84 1.84
CA LEU A 252 -10.81 -1.80 1.55
C LEU A 252 -11.19 -1.81 0.07
N ALA A 253 -11.37 -0.63 -0.53
CA ALA A 253 -11.65 -0.52 -1.96
C ALA A 253 -10.53 -1.20 -2.79
N LEU A 254 -9.27 -0.91 -2.48
CA LEU A 254 -8.13 -1.48 -3.17
C LEU A 254 -8.04 -3.00 -2.99
N VAL A 255 -8.31 -3.53 -1.79
CA VAL A 255 -8.33 -4.98 -1.55
C VAL A 255 -9.48 -5.62 -2.32
N ILE A 256 -10.70 -5.09 -2.24
CA ILE A 256 -11.88 -5.65 -2.91
C ILE A 256 -11.70 -5.66 -4.44
N PHE A 257 -11.23 -4.56 -5.03
CA PHE A 257 -11.03 -4.48 -6.48
C PHE A 257 -9.72 -5.11 -6.94
N GLY A 258 -8.67 -5.10 -6.09
CA GLY A 258 -7.34 -5.62 -6.37
C GLY A 258 -7.18 -7.12 -6.16
N GLN A 259 -7.99 -7.76 -5.28
CA GLN A 259 -7.87 -9.18 -4.92
C GLN A 259 -7.85 -10.12 -6.15
N ARG A 260 -8.65 -9.82 -7.17
CA ARG A 260 -8.70 -10.60 -8.42
C ARG A 260 -7.35 -10.66 -9.16
N PHE A 261 -6.54 -9.61 -9.05
CA PHE A 261 -5.22 -9.53 -9.67
C PHE A 261 -4.16 -10.20 -8.79
N ILE A 262 -4.25 -10.00 -7.46
CA ILE A 262 -3.34 -10.60 -6.48
C ILE A 262 -3.45 -12.13 -6.53
N VAL A 263 -4.67 -12.67 -6.48
CA VAL A 263 -4.91 -14.12 -6.51
C VAL A 263 -4.43 -14.73 -7.82
N ARG A 264 -4.71 -14.10 -8.96
CA ARG A 264 -4.23 -14.58 -10.26
C ARG A 264 -2.71 -14.55 -10.39
N GLY A 265 -2.06 -13.53 -9.82
CA GLY A 265 -0.60 -13.42 -9.80
C GLY A 265 0.08 -14.52 -8.96
N LEU A 266 -0.51 -14.87 -7.82
CA LEU A 266 0.00 -15.91 -6.92
C LEU A 266 -0.24 -17.33 -7.50
N VAL A 267 -1.40 -17.59 -8.07
CA VAL A 267 -1.76 -18.90 -8.65
C VAL A 267 -0.97 -19.19 -9.92
N ALA A 268 -0.68 -18.20 -10.75
CA ALA A 268 0.16 -18.38 -11.93
C ALA A 268 1.58 -18.85 -11.60
N GLY A 269 2.07 -18.60 -10.38
CA GLY A 269 3.36 -19.09 -9.89
C GLY A 269 3.34 -20.51 -9.30
N SER A 270 2.15 -21.07 -8.99
CA SER A 270 2.00 -22.34 -8.28
C SER A 270 1.60 -23.53 -9.19
N SER A 271 1.27 -23.30 -10.46
CA SER A 271 0.94 -24.35 -11.42
C SER A 271 2.23 -24.88 -12.08
N ARG A 272 2.97 -25.70 -11.36
CA ARG A 272 3.92 -26.71 -11.84
C ARG A 272 3.60 -28.05 -11.21
#